data_ab625af5895b46e36a7cea9ce02f6821
#
_entry.id   ab625af5895b46e36a7cea9ce02f6821
#
_cell.length_a   1.000
_cell.length_b   1.000
_cell.length_c   1.000
_cell.angle_alpha   90.00
_cell.angle_beta   90.00
_cell.angle_gamma   90.00
#
_symmetry.space_group_name_H-M   'P 1'
#
loop_
_entity.id
_entity.type
_entity.pdbx_description
1 polymer ?
#
loop_
_entity_poly.entity_id
_entity_poly.type
_entity_poly.pdbx_seq_one_letter_code
_entity_poly.pdbx_strand_id
1 'polypeptide(L)'
;MQFAILSGDPKTGPYTQMRKVPAGTDNGLHSHSSEIKNVIISGVWYTGIDVASAKDFGPGSVVVMPGDWMHVSGCRAGTDCIFYQEGKGKFDFKPASEQPRNK
;
A
#
# COMPACT_ATOMS: atom_id res chain seq x y z
N MET A 1 10.69 -2.94 6.69
CA MET A 1 10.27 -2.10 5.56
C MET A 1 11.22 -0.93 5.41
N GLN A 2 11.57 -0.61 4.19
CA GLN A 2 12.46 0.51 3.87
C GLN A 2 11.78 1.46 2.92
N PHE A 3 12.17 2.73 2.96
CA PHE A 3 11.62 3.71 2.02
C PHE A 3 12.62 4.83 1.77
N ALA A 4 12.47 5.49 0.62
CA ALA A 4 13.26 6.65 0.24
C ALA A 4 12.34 7.70 -0.36
N ILE A 5 12.30 8.87 0.25
CA ILE A 5 11.46 9.97 -0.22
C ILE A 5 12.10 10.57 -1.48
N LEU A 6 11.32 10.70 -2.54
CA LEU A 6 11.76 11.29 -3.80
C LEU A 6 11.33 12.76 -3.91
N SER A 7 10.10 13.06 -3.49
CA SER A 7 9.59 14.42 -3.49
C SER A 7 8.48 14.56 -2.46
N GLY A 8 8.25 15.79 -2.02
CA GLY A 8 7.20 16.08 -1.06
C GLY A 8 7.52 15.60 0.33
N ASP A 9 6.51 15.61 1.19
CA ASP A 9 6.66 15.17 2.58
C ASP A 9 5.39 14.37 2.97
N PRO A 10 5.52 13.05 3.12
CA PRO A 10 4.36 12.22 3.47
C PRO A 10 3.73 12.55 4.82
N LYS A 11 4.42 13.29 5.67
CA LYS A 11 3.87 13.70 6.97
C LYS A 11 2.88 14.84 6.85
N THR A 12 2.96 15.62 5.78
CA THR A 12 2.18 16.86 5.68
C THR A 12 1.34 16.99 4.41
N GLY A 13 1.63 16.24 3.36
CA GLY A 13 0.90 16.38 2.11
C GLY A 13 1.37 15.42 1.05
N PRO A 14 1.13 15.77 -0.24
CA PRO A 14 1.49 14.88 -1.36
C PRO A 14 2.98 14.57 -1.39
N TYR A 15 3.28 13.37 -1.86
CA TYR A 15 4.65 12.88 -1.88
C TYR A 15 4.85 11.84 -2.97
N THR A 16 6.12 11.58 -3.31
CA THR A 16 6.52 10.38 -4.04
C THR A 16 7.65 9.72 -3.30
N GLN A 17 7.69 8.40 -3.32
CA GLN A 17 8.72 7.63 -2.64
C GLN A 17 8.90 6.26 -3.27
N MET A 18 10.06 5.67 -3.03
CA MET A 18 10.29 4.24 -3.28
C MET A 18 10.09 3.50 -1.98
N ARG A 19 9.48 2.31 -2.05
CA ARG A 19 9.32 1.45 -0.88
C ARG A 19 9.81 0.05 -1.18
N LYS A 20 10.36 -0.57 -0.15
CA LYS A 20 10.76 -1.97 -0.19
C LYS A 20 10.08 -2.67 0.99
N VAL A 21 9.32 -3.71 0.67
CA VAL A 21 8.57 -4.49 1.64
C VAL A 21 9.05 -5.92 1.59
N PRO A 22 9.47 -6.49 2.73
CA PRO A 22 9.98 -7.88 2.74
C PRO A 22 8.96 -8.88 2.21
N ALA A 23 9.46 -9.89 1.51
CA ALA A 23 8.63 -11.00 1.07
C ALA A 23 7.88 -11.61 2.24
N GLY A 24 6.61 -11.94 2.04
CA GLY A 24 5.78 -12.55 3.09
C GLY A 24 5.13 -11.57 4.04
N THR A 25 5.31 -10.27 3.84
CA THR A 25 4.66 -9.26 4.70
C THR A 25 3.17 -9.21 4.43
N ASP A 26 2.38 -9.18 5.51
CA ASP A 26 0.94 -9.02 5.44
C ASP A 26 0.57 -7.80 6.30
N ASN A 27 -0.01 -6.79 5.67
CA ASN A 27 -0.36 -5.54 6.35
C ASN A 27 -1.72 -5.58 7.04
N GLY A 28 -2.48 -6.65 6.83
CA GLY A 28 -3.81 -6.77 7.41
C GLY A 28 -4.82 -5.81 6.80
N LEU A 29 -6.02 -5.81 7.36
CA LEU A 29 -7.10 -4.94 6.89
C LEU A 29 -6.89 -3.51 7.41
N HIS A 30 -6.89 -2.54 6.51
CA HIS A 30 -6.61 -1.16 6.87
C HIS A 30 -7.12 -0.21 5.78
N SER A 31 -7.00 1.08 6.04
CA SER A 31 -7.27 2.10 5.03
C SER A 31 -6.26 3.25 5.15
N HIS A 32 -6.26 4.11 4.15
CA HIS A 32 -5.50 5.35 4.14
C HIS A 32 -6.45 6.49 3.82
N SER A 33 -6.18 7.67 4.38
CA SER A 33 -7.08 8.81 4.17
C SER A 33 -7.05 9.33 2.74
N SER A 34 -5.89 9.27 2.08
CA SER A 34 -5.70 9.80 0.73
C SER A 34 -5.43 8.69 -0.26
N GLU A 35 -5.74 8.95 -1.52
CA GLU A 35 -5.47 8.00 -2.59
C GLU A 35 -3.98 7.74 -2.72
N ILE A 36 -3.61 6.48 -2.93
CA ILE A 36 -2.23 6.03 -3.12
C ILE A 36 -2.15 5.25 -4.42
N LYS A 37 -1.12 5.56 -5.21
CA LYS A 37 -0.79 4.81 -6.43
C LYS A 37 0.55 4.12 -6.24
N ASN A 38 0.59 2.81 -6.50
CA ASN A 38 1.83 2.03 -6.48
C ASN A 38 2.13 1.53 -7.88
N VAL A 39 3.38 1.66 -8.30
CA VAL A 39 3.89 1.02 -9.53
C VAL A 39 4.87 -0.06 -9.09
N ILE A 40 4.51 -1.31 -9.36
CA ILE A 40 5.28 -2.46 -8.88
C ILE A 40 6.49 -2.66 -9.77
N ILE A 41 7.67 -2.71 -9.17
CA ILE A 41 8.94 -2.87 -9.87
C ILE A 41 9.46 -4.30 -9.70
N SER A 42 9.34 -4.86 -8.49
CA SER A 42 9.85 -6.19 -8.20
C SER A 42 8.93 -6.87 -7.18
N GLY A 43 8.90 -8.20 -7.18
CA GLY A 43 8.05 -8.96 -6.30
C GLY A 43 6.59 -9.00 -6.74
N VAL A 44 5.74 -9.59 -5.92
CA VAL A 44 4.30 -9.68 -6.19
C VAL A 44 3.57 -9.05 -5.02
N TRP A 45 2.88 -7.95 -5.30
CA TRP A 45 2.05 -7.23 -4.33
C TRP A 45 0.62 -7.73 -4.45
N TYR A 46 -0.06 -7.93 -3.32
CA TYR A 46 -1.48 -8.27 -3.38
C TYR A 46 -2.31 -7.22 -2.67
N THR A 47 -3.53 -7.03 -3.15
CA THR A 47 -4.49 -6.15 -2.49
C THR A 47 -5.91 -6.51 -2.90
N GLY A 48 -6.86 -6.24 -2.02
CA GLY A 48 -8.28 -6.48 -2.26
C GLY A 48 -9.08 -6.19 -1.01
N ILE A 49 -10.39 -6.45 -1.07
CA ILE A 49 -11.27 -6.18 0.07
C ILE A 49 -11.11 -7.22 1.18
N ASP A 50 -10.62 -8.39 0.85
CA ASP A 50 -10.28 -9.41 1.83
C ASP A 50 -9.22 -10.35 1.25
N VAL A 51 -8.69 -11.23 2.09
CA VAL A 51 -7.61 -12.13 1.69
C VAL A 51 -8.05 -13.09 0.58
N ALA A 52 -9.29 -13.58 0.66
CA ALA A 52 -9.76 -14.58 -0.29
C ALA A 52 -9.92 -14.01 -1.70
N SER A 53 -10.29 -12.75 -1.82
CA SER A 53 -10.51 -12.11 -3.13
C SER A 53 -9.36 -11.20 -3.56
N ALA A 54 -8.30 -11.08 -2.76
CA ALA A 54 -7.17 -10.24 -3.10
C ALA A 54 -6.51 -10.70 -4.40
N LYS A 55 -6.12 -9.74 -5.23
CA LYS A 55 -5.46 -10.00 -6.50
C LYS A 55 -3.98 -9.74 -6.39
N ASP A 56 -3.21 -10.48 -7.18
CA ASP A 56 -1.76 -10.35 -7.25
C ASP A 56 -1.37 -9.39 -8.37
N PHE A 57 -0.39 -8.56 -8.09
CA PHE A 57 0.14 -7.57 -9.03
C PHE A 57 1.64 -7.72 -9.10
N GLY A 58 2.13 -8.22 -10.23
CA GLY A 58 3.55 -8.40 -10.47
C GLY A 58 4.21 -7.14 -11.05
N PRO A 59 5.50 -7.25 -11.40
CA PRO A 59 6.25 -6.12 -11.95
C PRO A 59 5.57 -5.51 -13.17
N GLY A 60 5.55 -4.18 -13.22
CA GLY A 60 4.88 -3.42 -14.27
C GLY A 60 3.43 -3.08 -13.98
N SER A 61 2.86 -3.62 -12.92
CA SER A 61 1.48 -3.31 -12.54
C SER A 61 1.38 -1.93 -11.91
N VAL A 62 0.26 -1.26 -12.17
CA VAL A 62 -0.10 0.00 -11.51
C VAL A 62 -1.34 -0.27 -10.67
N VAL A 63 -1.24 0.02 -9.38
CA VAL A 63 -2.30 -0.24 -8.42
C VAL A 63 -2.73 1.08 -7.79
N VAL A 64 -4.00 1.44 -7.93
CA VAL A 64 -4.54 2.66 -7.34
C VAL A 64 -5.49 2.26 -6.21
N MET A 65 -5.21 2.75 -5.02
CA MET A 65 -6.01 2.50 -3.83
C MET A 65 -6.72 3.80 -3.45
N PRO A 66 -8.06 3.85 -3.58
CA PRO A 66 -8.80 5.07 -3.23
C PRO A 66 -8.65 5.42 -1.75
N GLY A 67 -8.81 6.71 -1.45
CA GLY A 67 -8.87 7.16 -0.07
C GLY A 67 -10.02 6.50 0.68
N ASP A 68 -9.80 6.21 1.96
CA ASP A 68 -10.77 5.62 2.87
C ASP A 68 -11.30 4.24 2.46
N TRP A 69 -10.66 3.61 1.51
CA TRP A 69 -11.03 2.26 1.07
C TRP A 69 -10.40 1.23 2.00
N MET A 70 -11.25 0.44 2.67
CA MET A 70 -10.79 -0.66 3.51
C MET A 70 -10.29 -1.79 2.65
N HIS A 71 -9.04 -2.21 2.86
CA HIS A 71 -8.43 -3.25 2.05
C HIS A 71 -7.35 -4.01 2.81
N VAL A 72 -7.00 -5.18 2.30
CA VAL A 72 -5.81 -5.90 2.72
C VAL A 72 -4.72 -5.69 1.68
N SER A 73 -3.47 -5.76 2.09
CA SER A 73 -2.34 -5.70 1.17
C SER A 73 -1.13 -6.38 1.76
N GLY A 74 -0.19 -6.71 0.92
CA GLY A 74 1.06 -7.30 1.35
C GLY A 74 1.94 -7.72 0.19
N CYS A 75 3.04 -8.36 0.54
CA CYS A 75 4.00 -8.88 -0.42
C CYS A 75 4.01 -10.40 -0.33
N ARG A 76 3.78 -11.06 -1.46
CA ARG A 76 3.81 -12.52 -1.48
C ARG A 76 5.20 -13.05 -1.12
N ALA A 77 5.24 -14.26 -0.57
CA ALA A 77 6.50 -14.93 -0.26
C ALA A 77 7.30 -15.14 -1.55
N GLY A 78 8.61 -15.18 -1.43
CA GLY A 78 9.52 -15.47 -2.53
C GLY A 78 10.47 -14.33 -2.84
N THR A 79 9.96 -13.15 -3.18
CA THR A 79 10.78 -11.99 -3.56
C THR A 79 10.26 -10.76 -2.87
N ASP A 80 11.17 -9.94 -2.34
CA ASP A 80 10.79 -8.67 -1.72
C ASP A 80 10.10 -7.79 -2.75
N CYS A 81 9.08 -7.05 -2.32
CA CYS A 81 8.39 -6.11 -3.16
C CYS A 81 9.08 -4.75 -3.14
N ILE A 82 9.34 -4.22 -4.33
CA ILE A 82 9.85 -2.86 -4.51
C ILE A 82 8.85 -2.14 -5.39
N PHE A 83 8.43 -0.97 -4.95
CA PHE A 83 7.48 -0.19 -5.75
C PHE A 83 7.68 1.30 -5.57
N TYR A 84 7.30 2.03 -6.61
CA TYR A 84 7.22 3.48 -6.60
C TYR A 84 5.82 3.85 -6.12
N GLN A 85 5.74 4.79 -5.20
CA GLN A 85 4.47 5.17 -4.60
C GLN A 85 4.24 6.67 -4.70
N GLU A 86 3.04 7.05 -5.12
CA GLU A 86 2.57 8.44 -5.11
C GLU A 86 1.39 8.54 -4.17
N GLY A 87 1.44 9.48 -3.24
CA GLY A 87 0.31 9.82 -2.40
C GLY A 87 -0.24 11.19 -2.75
N LYS A 88 -1.55 11.32 -2.84
CA LYS A 88 -2.21 12.61 -3.14
C LYS A 88 -2.34 13.50 -1.92
N GLY A 89 -2.12 12.96 -0.74
CA GLY A 89 -2.12 13.70 0.52
C GLY A 89 -1.15 13.05 1.46
N LYS A 90 -1.16 13.45 2.72
CA LYS A 90 -0.25 12.87 3.69
C LYS A 90 -0.50 11.36 3.82
N PHE A 91 0.58 10.64 4.10
CA PHE A 91 0.50 9.20 4.31
C PHE A 91 0.00 8.91 5.73
N ASP A 92 -0.98 8.02 5.85
CA ASP A 92 -1.38 7.45 7.12
C ASP A 92 -1.72 5.98 6.92
N PHE A 93 -1.81 5.27 8.02
CA PHE A 93 -2.16 3.86 8.03
C PHE A 93 -3.16 3.67 9.16
N LYS A 94 -4.39 3.31 8.81
CA LYS A 94 -5.48 3.17 9.78
C LYS A 94 -5.92 1.71 9.84
N PRO A 95 -5.37 0.92 10.78
CA PRO A 95 -5.79 -0.48 10.93
C PRO A 95 -7.27 -0.58 11.25
N ALA A 96 -7.92 -1.63 10.73
CA ALA A 96 -9.34 -1.84 10.96
C ALA A 96 -9.71 -1.90 12.45
N SER A 97 -8.80 -2.47 13.26
CA SER A 97 -9.03 -2.60 14.70
C SER A 97 -9.08 -1.28 15.45
N GLU A 98 -8.60 -0.20 14.82
CA GLU A 98 -8.56 1.14 15.44
C GLU A 98 -9.61 2.08 14.88
N GLN A 99 -10.47 1.59 14.00
CA GLN A 99 -11.48 2.42 13.36
C GLN A 99 -12.85 2.19 13.97
N PRO A 100 -13.73 3.23 13.99
CA PRO A 100 -15.09 3.03 14.45
C PRO A 100 -15.79 1.98 13.61
N ARG A 101 -16.59 1.16 14.26
CA ARG A 101 -17.37 0.19 13.54
C ARG A 101 -18.61 0.86 12.94
N ASN A 102 -18.90 0.48 11.72
CA ASN A 102 -20.16 0.87 11.08
C ASN A 102 -21.19 -0.21 11.37
N LYS A 103 -22.36 0.23 11.72
CA LYS A 103 -23.44 -0.68 12.04
C LYS A 103 -24.30 -0.98 10.82
#